data_914ab17ff2984c478be27e49a185ba61
#
_entry.id   914ab17ff2984c478be27e49a185ba61
#
_cell.length_a   1.000
_cell.length_b   1.000
_cell.length_c   1.000
_cell.angle_alpha   90.00
_cell.angle_beta   90.00
_cell.angle_gamma   90.00
#
_symmetry.space_group_name_H-M   'P 1'
#
loop_
_entity.id
_entity.type
_entity.pdbx_description
1 polymer ?
#
loop_
_entity_poly.entity_id
_entity_poly.type
_entity_poly.pdbx_seq_one_letter_code
_entity_poly.pdbx_strand_id
1 'polypeptide(L)'
;MVVSFKKCMIMELEGTRYASRWDVSTWLLLLLIVLVCIWPVFLDGYWVAPLIVAVGMVMSFIGLFLGTYYRIDGDKLVIYQFFKPTALPIDKISEIRPTKTILAAPATSLTHRLAIRFSDRKVLKSSAPLVISPVRQDEFIAHLTSINPDIKVEE
;
A
#
# COMPACT_ATOMS: atom_id res chain seq x y z
N MET A 1 28.17 -21.96 -14.64
CA MET A 1 28.47 -21.30 -13.36
C MET A 1 28.12 -19.81 -13.34
N VAL A 2 28.45 -19.02 -14.38
CA VAL A 2 28.18 -17.58 -14.46
C VAL A 2 26.68 -17.23 -14.56
N VAL A 3 25.85 -18.07 -15.21
CA VAL A 3 24.41 -17.84 -15.39
C VAL A 3 23.66 -18.01 -14.07
N SER A 4 24.10 -18.94 -13.19
CA SER A 4 23.48 -19.17 -11.89
C SER A 4 23.75 -18.01 -10.92
N PHE A 5 24.95 -17.45 -10.98
CA PHE A 5 25.34 -16.30 -10.13
C PHE A 5 24.58 -15.03 -10.54
N LYS A 6 24.39 -14.81 -11.86
CA LYS A 6 23.63 -13.67 -12.37
C LYS A 6 22.15 -13.78 -12.04
N LYS A 7 21.59 -15.00 -12.03
CA LYS A 7 20.19 -15.26 -11.63
C LYS A 7 20.00 -15.10 -10.13
N CYS A 8 20.99 -15.50 -9.30
CA CYS A 8 20.98 -15.29 -7.85
C CYS A 8 21.09 -13.79 -7.52
N MET A 9 21.99 -13.07 -8.19
CA MET A 9 22.18 -11.63 -8.00
C MET A 9 20.98 -10.79 -8.50
N ILE A 10 20.29 -11.24 -9.57
CA ILE A 10 19.06 -10.59 -10.06
C ILE A 10 17.89 -10.89 -9.10
N MET A 11 17.81 -12.08 -8.50
CA MET A 11 16.82 -12.40 -7.46
C MET A 11 17.08 -11.64 -6.16
N GLU A 12 18.33 -11.34 -5.83
CA GLU A 12 18.73 -10.54 -4.67
C GLU A 12 18.45 -9.03 -4.89
N LEU A 13 18.47 -8.57 -6.16
CA LEU A 13 18.08 -7.21 -6.53
C LEU A 13 16.57 -7.01 -6.71
N GLU A 14 15.79 -8.09 -6.89
CA GLU A 14 14.33 -8.09 -6.87
C GLU A 14 13.82 -8.54 -5.51
N GLY A 15 13.89 -7.66 -4.50
CA GLY A 15 13.20 -7.89 -3.24
C GLY A 15 11.74 -8.28 -3.49
N THR A 16 11.22 -9.21 -2.68
CA THR A 16 9.87 -9.76 -2.88
C THR A 16 8.83 -8.65 -2.90
N ARG A 17 8.14 -8.50 -4.03
CA ARG A 17 7.12 -7.46 -4.23
C ARG A 17 5.74 -7.97 -3.83
N TYR A 18 5.07 -7.23 -2.97
CA TYR A 18 3.69 -7.44 -2.56
C TYR A 18 2.83 -6.30 -3.10
N ALA A 19 1.87 -6.62 -3.94
CA ALA A 19 0.91 -5.64 -4.44
C ALA A 19 -0.02 -5.19 -3.30
N SER A 20 -0.53 -3.97 -3.38
CA SER A 20 -1.57 -3.51 -2.48
C SER A 20 -2.93 -4.10 -2.88
N ARG A 21 -3.74 -4.50 -1.90
CA ARG A 21 -5.04 -5.15 -2.11
C ARG A 21 -6.11 -4.12 -2.50
N TRP A 22 -6.91 -4.52 -3.48
CA TRP A 22 -8.07 -3.78 -3.93
C TRP A 22 -9.33 -4.49 -3.46
N ASP A 23 -10.18 -3.77 -2.76
CA ASP A 23 -11.47 -4.30 -2.32
C ASP A 23 -12.59 -3.81 -3.21
N VAL A 24 -13.70 -4.56 -3.23
CA VAL A 24 -14.94 -4.16 -3.90
C VAL A 24 -15.42 -2.80 -3.40
N SER A 25 -15.25 -2.52 -2.10
CA SER A 25 -15.59 -1.23 -1.49
C SER A 25 -14.82 -0.05 -2.10
N THR A 26 -13.56 -0.26 -2.49
CA THR A 26 -12.75 0.77 -3.17
C THR A 26 -13.27 1.06 -4.56
N TRP A 27 -13.70 0.02 -5.30
CA TRP A 27 -14.32 0.16 -6.62
C TRP A 27 -15.68 0.86 -6.54
N LEU A 28 -16.49 0.51 -5.52
CA LEU A 28 -17.78 1.17 -5.29
C LEU A 28 -17.60 2.65 -4.95
N LEU A 29 -16.60 2.98 -4.14
CA LEU A 29 -16.26 4.36 -3.83
C LEU A 29 -15.83 5.13 -5.08
N LEU A 30 -14.98 4.54 -5.92
CA LEU A 30 -14.57 5.17 -7.19
C LEU A 30 -15.77 5.39 -8.11
N LEU A 31 -16.66 4.39 -8.24
CA LEU A 31 -17.88 4.50 -9.04
C LEU A 31 -18.77 5.64 -8.53
N LEU A 32 -18.97 5.72 -7.20
CA LEU A 32 -19.76 6.78 -6.58
C LEU A 32 -19.18 8.17 -6.89
N ILE A 33 -17.86 8.33 -6.76
CA ILE A 33 -17.17 9.59 -7.06
C ILE A 33 -17.38 9.98 -8.53
N VAL A 34 -17.22 9.03 -9.47
CA VAL A 34 -17.43 9.27 -10.91
C VAL A 34 -18.88 9.68 -11.17
N LEU A 35 -19.86 9.02 -10.57
CA LEU A 35 -21.27 9.37 -10.71
C LEU A 35 -21.58 10.77 -10.20
N VAL A 36 -21.04 11.14 -9.03
CA VAL A 36 -21.20 12.49 -8.47
C VAL A 36 -20.57 13.55 -9.37
N CYS A 37 -19.41 13.26 -9.96
CA CYS A 37 -18.74 14.20 -10.88
C CYS A 37 -19.48 14.37 -12.21
N ILE A 38 -20.19 13.33 -12.68
CA ILE A 38 -20.95 13.38 -13.95
C ILE A 38 -22.35 13.99 -13.73
N TRP A 39 -22.88 13.94 -12.50
CA TRP A 39 -24.24 14.44 -12.19
C TRP A 39 -24.55 15.84 -12.71
N PRO A 40 -23.66 16.87 -12.59
CA PRO A 40 -23.91 18.22 -13.10
C PRO A 40 -24.15 18.30 -14.61
N VAL A 41 -23.63 17.34 -15.41
CA VAL A 41 -23.83 17.27 -16.85
C VAL A 41 -25.33 17.16 -17.20
N PHE A 42 -26.08 16.44 -16.38
CA PHE A 42 -27.51 16.22 -16.58
C PHE A 42 -28.37 17.40 -16.15
N LEU A 43 -27.84 18.29 -15.29
CA LEU A 43 -28.56 19.45 -14.78
C LEU A 43 -28.37 20.71 -15.66
N ASP A 44 -27.14 21.02 -16.03
CA ASP A 44 -26.76 22.29 -16.61
C ASP A 44 -26.39 22.22 -18.11
N GLY A 45 -26.24 21.00 -18.64
CA GLY A 45 -25.81 20.78 -20.02
C GLY A 45 -24.33 21.11 -20.31
N TYR A 46 -23.59 21.65 -19.32
CA TYR A 46 -22.16 21.90 -19.41
C TYR A 46 -21.36 20.66 -19.09
N TRP A 47 -20.95 19.93 -20.12
CA TRP A 47 -20.30 18.61 -19.96
C TRP A 47 -18.78 18.65 -19.89
N VAL A 48 -18.13 19.73 -20.39
CA VAL A 48 -16.66 19.78 -20.52
C VAL A 48 -15.97 19.83 -19.15
N ALA A 49 -16.39 20.73 -18.27
CA ALA A 49 -15.75 20.89 -16.97
C ALA A 49 -15.89 19.65 -16.06
N PRO A 50 -17.11 19.08 -15.85
CA PRO A 50 -17.26 17.88 -15.05
C PRO A 50 -16.56 16.66 -15.67
N LEU A 51 -16.47 16.56 -17.00
CA LEU A 51 -15.70 15.49 -17.65
C LEU A 51 -14.21 15.58 -17.35
N ILE A 52 -13.62 16.79 -17.43
CA ILE A 52 -12.20 16.99 -17.10
C ILE A 52 -11.93 16.59 -15.62
N VAL A 53 -12.81 16.99 -14.71
CA VAL A 53 -12.70 16.66 -13.29
C VAL A 53 -12.81 15.14 -13.09
N ALA A 54 -13.78 14.48 -13.70
CA ALA A 54 -13.96 13.03 -13.61
C ALA A 54 -12.73 12.26 -14.14
N VAL A 55 -12.23 12.65 -15.31
CA VAL A 55 -11.02 12.05 -15.90
C VAL A 55 -9.80 12.27 -14.99
N GLY A 56 -9.61 13.48 -14.49
CA GLY A 56 -8.52 13.80 -13.54
C GLY A 56 -8.58 12.98 -12.27
N MET A 57 -9.78 12.79 -11.70
CA MET A 57 -9.98 11.94 -10.51
C MET A 57 -9.67 10.48 -10.81
N VAL A 58 -10.19 9.91 -11.91
CA VAL A 58 -9.91 8.53 -12.30
C VAL A 58 -8.42 8.31 -12.51
N MET A 59 -7.73 9.22 -13.21
CA MET A 59 -6.29 9.13 -13.42
C MET A 59 -5.50 9.22 -12.11
N SER A 60 -5.92 10.09 -11.19
CA SER A 60 -5.30 10.20 -9.86
C SER A 60 -5.49 8.92 -9.04
N PHE A 61 -6.67 8.31 -9.08
CA PHE A 61 -6.92 7.02 -8.44
C PHE A 61 -6.07 5.91 -9.04
N ILE A 62 -6.02 5.80 -10.37
CA ILE A 62 -5.17 4.81 -11.05
C ILE A 62 -3.70 5.00 -10.62
N GLY A 63 -3.20 6.24 -10.62
CA GLY A 63 -1.85 6.57 -10.18
C GLY A 63 -1.58 6.18 -8.73
N LEU A 64 -2.53 6.44 -7.82
CA LEU A 64 -2.43 6.05 -6.43
C LEU A 64 -2.35 4.52 -6.28
N PHE A 65 -3.21 3.79 -6.96
CA PHE A 65 -3.31 2.33 -6.83
C PHE A 65 -2.16 1.60 -7.51
N LEU A 66 -1.82 1.93 -8.75
CA LEU A 66 -0.68 1.32 -9.44
C LEU A 66 0.66 1.72 -8.80
N GLY A 67 0.72 2.92 -8.23
CA GLY A 67 1.90 3.44 -7.55
C GLY A 67 2.06 2.98 -6.10
N THR A 68 1.10 2.20 -5.54
CA THR A 68 1.18 1.71 -4.16
C THR A 68 1.47 0.21 -4.14
N TYR A 69 2.65 -0.15 -3.69
CA TYR A 69 3.06 -1.53 -3.46
C TYR A 69 4.13 -1.60 -2.38
N TYR A 70 4.34 -2.79 -1.84
CA TYR A 70 5.29 -3.06 -0.77
C TYR A 70 6.40 -3.97 -1.29
N ARG A 71 7.63 -3.71 -0.91
CA ARG A 71 8.78 -4.53 -1.26
C ARG A 71 9.60 -4.79 -0.01
N ILE A 72 9.99 -6.04 0.19
CA ILE A 72 10.94 -6.42 1.24
C ILE A 72 12.30 -6.55 0.55
N ASP A 73 13.26 -5.72 0.97
CA ASP A 73 14.59 -5.65 0.40
C ASP A 73 15.63 -5.82 1.52
N GLY A 74 16.07 -7.07 1.70
CA GLY A 74 16.95 -7.45 2.79
C GLY A 74 16.34 -7.15 4.16
N ASP A 75 16.93 -6.22 4.89
CA ASP A 75 16.53 -5.76 6.23
C ASP A 75 15.56 -4.57 6.22
N LYS A 76 15.06 -4.16 5.03
CA LYS A 76 14.22 -2.98 4.88
C LYS A 76 12.89 -3.30 4.24
N LEU A 77 11.83 -2.77 4.83
CA LEU A 77 10.51 -2.70 4.23
C LEU A 77 10.42 -1.40 3.42
N VAL A 78 10.38 -1.51 2.10
CA VAL A 78 10.22 -0.37 1.19
C VAL A 78 8.76 -0.26 0.77
N ILE A 79 8.16 0.85 1.11
CA ILE A 79 6.77 1.18 0.76
C ILE A 79 6.81 2.18 -0.37
N TYR A 80 6.20 1.83 -1.48
CA TYR A 80 5.97 2.75 -2.59
C TYR A 80 4.57 3.34 -2.46
N GLN A 81 4.50 4.67 -2.45
CA GLN A 81 3.25 5.42 -2.49
C GLN A 81 3.38 6.51 -3.55
N PHE A 82 2.50 6.52 -4.56
CA PHE A 82 2.67 7.38 -5.74
C PHE A 82 4.09 7.29 -6.33
N PHE A 83 4.61 6.08 -6.47
CA PHE A 83 5.96 5.80 -6.97
C PHE A 83 7.11 6.37 -6.12
N LYS A 84 6.82 6.99 -4.97
CA LYS A 84 7.85 7.45 -4.03
C LYS A 84 8.19 6.34 -3.04
N PRO A 85 9.46 5.89 -2.99
CA PRO A 85 9.89 4.88 -2.03
C PRO A 85 10.08 5.48 -0.64
N THR A 86 9.61 4.77 0.36
CA THR A 86 9.93 5.02 1.77
C THR A 86 10.49 3.73 2.35
N ALA A 87 11.76 3.73 2.70
CA ALA A 87 12.44 2.58 3.30
C ALA A 87 12.35 2.64 4.82
N LEU A 88 11.88 1.57 5.43
CA LEU A 88 11.72 1.42 6.87
C LEU A 88 12.48 0.18 7.35
N PRO A 89 13.25 0.27 8.44
CA PRO A 89 14.02 -0.84 8.96
C PRO A 89 13.11 -1.88 9.62
N ILE A 90 13.27 -3.16 9.24
CA ILE A 90 12.45 -4.28 9.75
C ILE A 90 12.84 -4.64 11.19
N ASP A 91 14.08 -4.43 11.60
CA ASP A 91 14.59 -4.65 12.95
C ASP A 91 13.87 -3.81 14.01
N LYS A 92 13.28 -2.68 13.60
CA LYS A 92 12.53 -1.76 14.48
C LYS A 92 11.03 -2.03 14.50
N ILE A 93 10.54 -3.01 13.78
CA ILE A 93 9.13 -3.44 13.86
C ILE A 93 8.93 -4.19 15.17
N SER A 94 8.01 -3.71 16.00
CA SER A 94 7.69 -4.32 17.30
C SER A 94 6.42 -5.17 17.26
N GLU A 95 5.43 -4.76 16.48
CA GLU A 95 4.11 -5.37 16.49
C GLU A 95 3.44 -5.27 15.12
N ILE A 96 2.77 -6.33 14.71
CA ILE A 96 1.89 -6.38 13.54
C ILE A 96 0.54 -6.89 13.99
N ARG A 97 -0.53 -6.14 13.70
CA ARG A 97 -1.90 -6.54 14.05
C ARG A 97 -2.89 -6.17 12.95
N PRO A 98 -3.96 -6.93 12.76
CA PRO A 98 -5.05 -6.53 11.88
C PRO A 98 -5.75 -5.29 12.45
N THR A 99 -6.18 -4.39 11.58
CA THR A 99 -6.85 -3.16 12.00
C THR A 99 -7.99 -2.79 11.06
N LYS A 100 -9.03 -2.20 11.64
CA LYS A 100 -10.18 -1.63 10.91
C LYS A 100 -10.10 -0.11 10.77
N THR A 101 -9.00 0.50 11.20
CA THR A 101 -8.82 1.97 11.15
C THR A 101 -8.82 2.47 9.71
N ILE A 102 -9.76 3.35 9.37
CA ILE A 102 -9.98 3.85 8.00
C ILE A 102 -9.03 5.00 7.66
N LEU A 103 -8.65 5.81 8.66
CA LEU A 103 -7.92 7.07 8.47
C LEU A 103 -6.38 6.92 8.44
N ALA A 104 -5.85 5.82 7.92
CA ALA A 104 -4.41 5.61 7.88
C ALA A 104 -3.93 5.21 6.49
N ALA A 105 -3.04 6.02 5.92
CA ALA A 105 -2.29 5.71 4.71
C ALA A 105 -1.00 4.93 5.05
N PRO A 106 -0.45 4.11 4.15
CA PRO A 106 -0.76 3.95 2.73
C PRO A 106 -1.65 2.75 2.36
N ALA A 107 -2.55 2.30 3.23
CA ALA A 107 -3.43 1.18 2.91
C ALA A 107 -4.48 1.57 1.86
N THR A 108 -4.62 0.78 0.80
CA THR A 108 -5.60 0.98 -0.27
C THR A 108 -6.89 0.18 -0.08
N SER A 109 -6.84 -0.90 0.70
CA SER A 109 -7.99 -1.70 1.09
C SER A 109 -8.73 -1.04 2.27
N LEU A 110 -10.05 -1.20 2.34
CA LEU A 110 -10.87 -0.74 3.47
C LEU A 110 -11.08 -1.84 4.52
N THR A 111 -10.99 -3.10 4.13
CA THR A 111 -11.35 -4.24 5.00
C THR A 111 -10.14 -5.04 5.48
N HIS A 112 -9.13 -5.21 4.62
CA HIS A 112 -7.96 -6.04 4.91
C HIS A 112 -6.74 -5.16 5.14
N ARG A 113 -6.51 -4.81 6.41
CA ARG A 113 -5.45 -3.89 6.82
C ARG A 113 -4.60 -4.46 7.93
N LEU A 114 -3.30 -4.20 7.85
CA LEU A 114 -2.33 -4.50 8.89
C LEU A 114 -1.75 -3.20 9.44
N ALA A 115 -1.83 -3.03 10.75
CA ALA A 115 -1.15 -1.95 11.45
C ALA A 115 0.23 -2.46 11.89
N ILE A 116 1.28 -1.79 11.44
CA ILE A 116 2.66 -2.03 11.84
C ILE A 116 3.07 -0.96 12.82
N ARG A 117 3.52 -1.38 13.99
CA ARG A 117 4.04 -0.50 15.02
C ARG A 117 5.55 -0.64 15.12
N PHE A 118 6.24 0.47 15.22
CA PHE A 118 7.69 0.52 15.38
C PHE A 118 8.06 0.82 16.84
N SER A 119 9.15 0.23 17.32
CA SER A 119 9.71 0.48 18.64
C SER A 119 10.24 1.91 18.77
N ASP A 120 10.75 2.48 17.67
CA ASP A 120 11.26 3.86 17.63
C ASP A 120 10.27 4.78 16.87
N ARG A 121 9.69 5.74 17.59
CA ARG A 121 8.76 6.74 17.02
C ARG A 121 9.40 7.64 15.94
N LYS A 122 10.73 7.77 15.93
CA LYS A 122 11.46 8.58 14.96
C LYS A 122 11.40 8.00 13.55
N VAL A 123 11.18 6.70 13.42
CA VAL A 123 11.13 6.01 12.12
C VAL A 123 9.98 6.52 11.25
N LEU A 124 8.79 6.73 11.83
CA LEU A 124 7.60 7.17 11.10
C LEU A 124 7.39 8.69 11.14
N LYS A 125 8.13 9.43 11.95
CA LYS A 125 7.87 10.87 12.25
C LYS A 125 6.41 11.11 12.72
N SER A 126 5.72 10.08 13.14
CA SER A 126 4.32 10.08 13.58
C SER A 126 4.13 9.10 14.73
N SER A 127 3.21 9.40 15.62
CA SER A 127 2.80 8.47 16.69
C SER A 127 1.75 7.44 16.22
N ALA A 128 1.19 7.63 15.02
CA ALA A 128 0.23 6.70 14.45
C ALA A 128 0.95 5.45 13.89
N PRO A 129 0.35 4.26 14.01
CA PRO A 129 0.88 3.06 13.38
C PRO A 129 0.85 3.20 11.85
N LEU A 130 1.79 2.55 11.19
CA LEU A 130 1.78 2.42 9.74
C LEU A 130 0.72 1.41 9.35
N VAL A 131 -0.22 1.79 8.50
CA VAL A 131 -1.27 0.87 8.03
C VAL A 131 -1.04 0.52 6.57
N ILE A 132 -0.95 -0.76 6.28
CA ILE A 132 -0.72 -1.33 4.95
C ILE A 132 -1.79 -2.38 4.61
N SER A 133 -1.92 -2.73 3.35
CA SER A 133 -2.88 -3.75 2.88
C SER A 133 -2.28 -4.63 1.79
N PRO A 134 -1.32 -5.52 2.12
CA PRO A 134 -0.74 -6.43 1.14
C PRO A 134 -1.76 -7.48 0.69
N VAL A 135 -1.68 -7.94 -0.56
CA VAL A 135 -2.58 -8.96 -1.13
C VAL A 135 -2.44 -10.29 -0.40
N ARG A 136 -1.21 -10.71 -0.09
CA ARG A 136 -0.88 -11.97 0.59
C ARG A 136 -0.39 -11.65 1.99
N GLN A 137 -1.34 -11.40 2.92
CA GLN A 137 -1.01 -10.95 4.28
C GLN A 137 -0.20 -11.99 5.05
N ASP A 138 -0.60 -13.26 4.99
CA ASP A 138 0.05 -14.34 5.74
C ASP A 138 1.50 -14.55 5.27
N GLU A 139 1.73 -14.58 3.95
CA GLU A 139 3.09 -14.69 3.39
C GLU A 139 3.94 -13.45 3.73
N PHE A 140 3.33 -12.27 3.70
CA PHE A 140 4.01 -11.03 4.05
C PHE A 140 4.43 -11.01 5.53
N ILE A 141 3.54 -11.42 6.44
CA ILE A 141 3.83 -11.54 7.87
C ILE A 141 4.92 -12.60 8.10
N ALA A 142 4.77 -13.78 7.49
CA ALA A 142 5.76 -14.84 7.60
C ALA A 142 7.15 -14.40 7.10
N HIS A 143 7.21 -13.62 6.03
CA HIS A 143 8.47 -13.08 5.51
C HIS A 143 9.09 -12.07 6.48
N LEU A 144 8.30 -11.14 7.03
CA LEU A 144 8.81 -10.19 8.02
C LEU A 144 9.29 -10.87 9.31
N THR A 145 8.56 -11.86 9.81
CA THR A 145 8.93 -12.62 11.01
C THR A 145 10.14 -13.52 10.79
N SER A 146 10.39 -13.98 9.56
CA SER A 146 11.63 -14.71 9.23
C SER A 146 12.87 -13.84 9.31
N ILE A 147 12.74 -12.52 9.06
CA ILE A 147 13.83 -11.53 9.14
C ILE A 147 14.00 -11.04 10.57
N ASN A 148 12.88 -10.72 11.24
CA ASN A 148 12.87 -10.27 12.62
C ASN A 148 11.92 -11.14 13.46
N PRO A 149 12.43 -12.15 14.18
CA PRO A 149 11.62 -13.04 15.02
C PRO A 149 10.98 -12.37 16.24
N ASP A 150 11.45 -11.20 16.63
CA ASP A 150 10.96 -10.47 17.81
C ASP A 150 9.62 -9.74 17.54
N ILE A 151 9.12 -9.79 16.31
CA ILE A 151 7.85 -9.16 15.93
C ILE A 151 6.70 -9.91 16.62
N LYS A 152 5.91 -9.17 17.41
CA LYS A 152 4.65 -9.69 17.97
C LYS A 152 3.56 -9.62 16.90
N VAL A 153 2.99 -10.77 16.56
CA VAL A 153 1.86 -10.87 15.65
C VAL A 153 0.61 -11.10 16.50
N GLU A 154 -0.33 -10.17 16.44
CA GLU A 154 -1.66 -10.32 17.04
C GLU A 154 -2.65 -10.73 15.94
N GLU A 155 -3.55 -11.67 16.26
CA GLU A 155 -4.65 -12.14 15.40
C GLU A 155 -5.92 -11.29 15.56
#